data_4f17d751ba17e664e7d68a0c83b90061
#
_entry.id   4f17d751ba17e664e7d68a0c83b90061
#
_cell.length_a   1.000
_cell.length_b   1.000
_cell.length_c   1.000
_cell.angle_alpha   90.00
_cell.angle_beta   90.00
_cell.angle_gamma   90.00
#
_symmetry.space_group_name_H-M   'P 1'
#
loop_
_entity.id
_entity.type
_entity.pdbx_description
1 polymer ?
#
loop_
_entity_poly.entity_id
_entity_poly.type
_entity_poly.pdbx_seq_one_letter_code
_entity_poly.pdbx_strand_id
1 'polypeptide(L)'
;LCSGKVNYQNIELAAVVISMNLDSSTVHAYGIKDSLGVEKGKPVFKEGDTAYDTETIRYNFKTKKAGITEIVTQQGEGYVTGSKAKKGANDEIFMEHGRYTPCDHHDQPHFYMQLTRAKVRPKKNVVTGPAYLVVEDVPLPLADPFFFFPFSSRDSSGFIMPTYMD
;
A
#
# COMPACT_ATOMS: atom_id res chain seq x y z
N LEU A 1 -0.76 22.88 14.79
CA LEU A 1 -0.34 21.49 14.99
C LEU A 1 1.06 21.33 14.40
N CYS A 2 2.06 21.09 15.26
CA CYS A 2 3.43 20.84 14.81
C CYS A 2 3.49 19.39 14.26
N SER A 3 3.77 19.23 12.98
CA SER A 3 4.09 17.93 12.41
C SER A 3 5.57 17.66 12.65
N GLY A 4 5.89 16.52 13.24
CA GLY A 4 7.25 16.02 13.36
C GLY A 4 7.70 15.42 12.02
N LYS A 5 8.98 15.59 11.69
CA LYS A 5 9.61 15.00 10.53
C LYS A 5 10.90 14.31 10.94
N VAL A 6 11.06 13.06 10.58
CA VAL A 6 12.27 12.27 10.84
C VAL A 6 12.85 11.84 9.51
N ASN A 7 14.11 12.21 9.28
CA ASN A 7 14.86 11.82 8.11
C ASN A 7 15.98 10.88 8.54
N TYR A 8 16.06 9.73 7.89
CA TYR A 8 17.11 8.75 8.12
C TYR A 8 17.52 8.09 6.80
N GLN A 9 18.75 8.34 6.34
CA GLN A 9 19.25 7.86 5.04
C GLN A 9 18.28 8.26 3.90
N ASN A 10 17.63 7.27 3.30
CA ASN A 10 16.68 7.42 2.18
C ASN A 10 15.22 7.38 2.62
N ILE A 11 14.97 7.47 3.93
CA ILE A 11 13.65 7.36 4.55
C ILE A 11 13.27 8.72 5.13
N GLU A 12 12.07 9.16 4.80
CA GLU A 12 11.43 10.33 5.37
C GLU A 12 10.11 9.91 6.01
N LEU A 13 9.94 10.20 7.29
CA LEU A 13 8.71 9.96 8.02
C LEU A 13 8.17 11.28 8.55
N ALA A 14 6.98 11.66 8.12
CA ALA A 14 6.26 12.81 8.60
C ALA A 14 4.98 12.39 9.30
N ALA A 15 4.73 12.85 10.51
CA ALA A 15 3.51 12.58 11.28
C ALA A 15 3.26 13.65 12.32
N VAL A 16 2.05 13.72 12.85
CA VAL A 16 1.75 14.62 13.98
C VAL A 16 2.37 14.10 15.28
N VAL A 17 2.32 12.80 15.51
CA VAL A 17 2.94 12.19 16.69
C VAL A 17 3.99 11.19 16.24
N ILE A 18 5.21 11.39 16.70
CA ILE A 18 6.33 10.47 16.49
C ILE A 18 6.95 10.15 17.85
N SER A 19 6.92 8.88 18.20
CA SER A 19 7.56 8.35 19.41
C SER A 19 8.74 7.48 19.01
N MET A 20 9.91 7.74 19.57
CA MET A 20 11.13 6.99 19.28
C MET A 20 11.63 6.31 20.54
N ASN A 21 11.89 5.02 20.45
CA ASN A 21 12.57 4.25 21.47
C ASN A 21 13.98 3.92 20.98
N LEU A 22 14.98 4.52 21.61
CA LEU A 22 16.38 4.38 21.24
C LEU A 22 16.94 2.99 21.56
N ASP A 23 16.52 2.37 22.65
CA ASP A 23 17.00 1.05 23.08
C ASP A 23 16.62 -0.03 22.05
N SER A 24 15.38 -0.02 21.60
CA SER A 24 14.87 -0.95 20.60
C SER A 24 15.11 -0.46 19.16
N SER A 25 15.64 0.76 18.99
CA SER A 25 15.80 1.43 17.68
C SER A 25 14.50 1.42 16.86
N THR A 26 13.37 1.67 17.52
CA THR A 26 12.04 1.62 16.92
C THR A 26 11.39 2.99 16.97
N VAL A 27 10.84 3.40 15.84
CA VAL A 27 9.98 4.57 15.71
C VAL A 27 8.52 4.12 15.58
N HIS A 28 7.63 4.79 16.27
CA HIS A 28 6.19 4.62 16.17
C HIS A 28 5.57 5.99 15.81
N ALA A 29 4.87 6.06 14.72
CA ALA A 29 4.20 7.28 14.27
C ALA A 29 2.71 7.00 14.02
N TYR A 30 1.87 7.97 14.39
CA TYR A 30 0.43 7.91 14.21
C TYR A 30 -0.17 9.31 14.11
N GLY A 31 -1.35 9.38 13.50
CA GLY A 31 -2.17 10.58 13.46
C GLY A 31 -2.98 10.74 14.74
N ILE A 32 -3.63 11.88 14.90
CA ILE A 32 -4.56 12.15 16.01
C ILE A 32 -5.97 12.34 15.46
N LYS A 33 -6.96 11.88 16.24
CA LYS A 33 -8.37 12.15 15.97
C LYS A 33 -8.75 13.47 16.62
N ASP A 34 -9.38 14.33 15.84
CA ASP A 34 -9.96 15.59 16.35
C ASP A 34 -11.22 15.30 17.19
N SER A 35 -11.71 16.29 17.90
CA SER A 35 -12.96 16.21 18.70
C SER A 35 -14.18 15.78 17.88
N LEU A 36 -14.14 15.92 16.57
CA LEU A 36 -15.16 15.49 15.62
C LEU A 36 -14.90 14.08 15.04
N GLY A 37 -13.87 13.35 15.52
CA GLY A 37 -13.50 12.04 15.02
C GLY A 37 -12.74 12.05 13.69
N VAL A 38 -12.45 13.21 13.14
CA VAL A 38 -11.69 13.34 11.89
C VAL A 38 -10.19 13.11 12.17
N GLU A 39 -9.60 12.19 11.45
CA GLU A 39 -8.17 11.91 11.54
C GLU A 39 -7.36 13.02 10.86
N LYS A 40 -6.43 13.59 11.61
CA LYS A 40 -5.50 14.61 11.11
C LYS A 40 -4.07 14.19 11.26
N GLY A 41 -3.27 14.52 10.23
CA GLY A 41 -1.82 14.30 10.27
C GLY A 41 -1.44 12.82 10.24
N LYS A 42 -2.10 12.05 9.39
CA LYS A 42 -1.72 10.65 9.11
C LYS A 42 -0.24 10.59 8.77
N PRO A 43 0.48 9.56 9.24
CA PRO A 43 1.87 9.38 8.90
C PRO A 43 2.05 9.17 7.40
N VAL A 44 2.96 9.94 6.82
CA VAL A 44 3.44 9.75 5.45
C VAL A 44 4.87 9.21 5.53
N PHE A 45 5.04 8.00 5.04
CA PHE A 45 6.34 7.35 4.95
C PHE A 45 6.82 7.39 3.51
N LYS A 46 7.98 7.99 3.27
CA LYS A 46 8.60 8.03 1.95
C LYS A 46 9.90 7.24 1.97
N GLU A 47 10.13 6.49 0.94
CA GLU A 47 11.38 5.77 0.70
C GLU A 47 11.78 5.93 -0.76
N GLY A 48 12.79 6.74 -0.99
CA GLY A 48 13.14 7.20 -2.33
C GLY A 48 11.98 7.96 -2.98
N ASP A 49 11.50 7.48 -4.12
CA ASP A 49 10.41 8.11 -4.89
C ASP A 49 9.02 7.56 -4.52
N THR A 50 8.95 6.56 -3.65
CA THR A 50 7.66 5.94 -3.30
C THR A 50 7.15 6.50 -1.98
N ALA A 51 5.91 7.02 -2.00
CA ALA A 51 5.20 7.49 -0.83
C ALA A 51 4.15 6.46 -0.39
N TYR A 52 4.01 6.31 0.91
CA TYR A 52 3.04 5.45 1.56
C TYR A 52 2.26 6.28 2.57
N ASP A 53 0.98 6.45 2.34
CA ASP A 53 0.07 7.05 3.32
C ASP A 53 -0.40 5.94 4.27
N THR A 54 -0.33 6.19 5.57
CA THR A 54 -0.58 5.16 6.58
C THR A 54 -1.37 5.72 7.74
N GLU A 55 -2.14 4.89 8.44
CA GLU A 55 -2.79 5.28 9.69
C GLU A 55 -1.81 5.22 10.85
N THR A 56 -1.08 4.10 10.95
CA THR A 56 -0.01 3.95 11.93
C THR A 56 1.18 3.24 11.28
N ILE A 57 2.38 3.62 11.68
CA ILE A 57 3.60 2.94 11.27
C ILE A 57 4.52 2.70 12.47
N ARG A 58 5.06 1.49 12.54
CA ARG A 58 6.12 1.12 13.45
C ARG A 58 7.31 0.62 12.63
N TYR A 59 8.39 1.37 12.64
CA TYR A 59 9.60 1.06 11.90
C TYR A 59 10.77 0.77 12.82
N ASN A 60 11.52 -0.29 12.54
CA ASN A 60 12.73 -0.64 13.27
C ASN A 60 13.97 -0.39 12.40
N PHE A 61 14.83 0.52 12.83
CA PHE A 61 16.01 0.94 12.08
C PHE A 61 17.11 -0.13 11.99
N LYS A 62 17.19 -1.01 12.98
CA LYS A 62 18.19 -2.12 12.99
C LYS A 62 17.82 -3.22 12.00
N THR A 63 16.55 -3.64 12.03
CA THR A 63 16.06 -4.75 11.20
C THR A 63 15.54 -4.31 9.85
N LYS A 64 15.37 -2.99 9.64
CA LYS A 64 14.74 -2.37 8.44
C LYS A 64 13.35 -2.92 8.13
N LYS A 65 12.62 -3.34 9.16
CA LYS A 65 11.26 -3.87 9.05
C LYS A 65 10.25 -2.85 9.56
N ALA A 66 9.10 -2.79 8.88
CA ALA A 66 7.98 -1.99 9.33
C ALA A 66 6.71 -2.83 9.48
N GLY A 67 5.91 -2.49 10.49
CA GLY A 67 4.51 -2.88 10.60
C GLY A 67 3.64 -1.64 10.34
N ILE A 68 2.69 -1.76 9.46
CA ILE A 68 1.87 -0.64 8.97
C ILE A 68 0.40 -1.06 9.03
N THR A 69 -0.45 -0.14 9.49
CA THR A 69 -1.90 -0.29 9.41
C THR A 69 -2.46 0.74 8.44
N GLU A 70 -3.49 0.35 7.70
CA GLU A 70 -4.16 1.16 6.68
C GLU A 70 -3.17 1.85 5.74
N ILE A 71 -2.54 1.03 4.88
CA ILE A 71 -1.58 1.52 3.89
C ILE A 71 -2.31 1.88 2.59
N VAL A 72 -1.97 3.03 2.04
CA VAL A 72 -2.34 3.45 0.68
C VAL A 72 -1.07 3.81 -0.06
N THR A 73 -0.88 3.23 -1.22
CA THR A 73 0.29 3.53 -2.06
C THR A 73 -0.09 3.53 -3.53
N GLN A 74 0.45 4.49 -4.25
CA GLN A 74 0.32 4.51 -5.70
C GLN A 74 1.39 3.64 -6.32
N GLN A 75 0.98 2.73 -7.21
CA GLN A 75 1.86 1.83 -7.92
C GLN A 75 1.47 1.83 -9.41
N GLY A 76 2.32 2.45 -10.24
CA GLY A 76 1.98 2.67 -11.65
C GLY A 76 0.78 3.61 -11.79
N GLU A 77 -0.23 3.20 -12.56
CA GLU A 77 -1.46 3.95 -12.80
C GLU A 77 -2.59 3.63 -11.81
N GLY A 78 -2.32 2.82 -10.77
CA GLY A 78 -3.33 2.42 -9.81
C GLY A 78 -2.91 2.61 -8.36
N TYR A 79 -3.89 2.47 -7.48
CA TYR A 79 -3.72 2.54 -6.04
C TYR A 79 -3.86 1.15 -5.42
N VAL A 80 -2.94 0.83 -4.53
CA VAL A 80 -3.00 -0.37 -3.69
C VAL A 80 -3.27 0.07 -2.26
N THR A 81 -4.35 -0.42 -1.70
CA THR A 81 -4.69 -0.21 -0.29
C THR A 81 -4.61 -1.53 0.46
N GLY A 82 -4.34 -1.49 1.75
CA GLY A 82 -4.30 -2.69 2.57
C GLY A 82 -4.51 -2.38 4.04
N SER A 83 -5.27 -3.23 4.74
CA SER A 83 -5.57 -3.01 6.16
C SER A 83 -4.37 -3.28 7.06
N LYS A 84 -3.56 -4.26 6.72
CA LYS A 84 -2.31 -4.58 7.44
C LYS A 84 -1.21 -4.85 6.45
N ALA A 85 -0.08 -4.20 6.65
CA ALA A 85 1.10 -4.43 5.85
C ALA A 85 2.35 -4.64 6.71
N LYS A 86 3.26 -5.46 6.22
CA LYS A 86 4.58 -5.70 6.79
C LYS A 86 5.61 -5.44 5.71
N LYS A 87 6.49 -4.48 5.94
CA LYS A 87 7.63 -4.23 5.08
C LYS A 87 8.81 -5.09 5.57
N GLY A 88 9.39 -5.86 4.68
CA GLY A 88 10.61 -6.62 4.91
C GLY A 88 11.88 -5.78 4.70
N ALA A 89 13.02 -6.34 5.07
CA ALA A 89 14.33 -5.69 4.87
C ALA A 89 14.71 -5.52 3.37
N ASN A 90 14.09 -6.26 2.48
CA ASN A 90 14.33 -6.23 1.03
C ASN A 90 13.35 -5.31 0.29
N ASP A 91 12.72 -4.36 0.98
CA ASP A 91 11.70 -3.44 0.46
C ASP A 91 10.41 -4.12 -0.06
N GLU A 92 10.29 -5.42 0.16
CA GLU A 92 9.08 -6.15 -0.14
C GLU A 92 8.01 -5.83 0.90
N ILE A 93 6.80 -5.55 0.42
CA ILE A 93 5.65 -5.27 1.28
C ILE A 93 4.67 -6.44 1.16
N PHE A 94 4.40 -7.06 2.27
CA PHE A 94 3.35 -8.08 2.39
C PHE A 94 2.13 -7.42 3.00
N MET A 95 0.99 -7.55 2.35
CA MET A 95 -0.27 -7.00 2.85
C MET A 95 -1.37 -8.04 2.88
N GLU A 96 -2.27 -7.85 3.82
CA GLU A 96 -3.49 -8.63 4.00
C GLU A 96 -4.71 -7.75 3.72
N HIS A 97 -5.75 -8.33 3.15
CA HIS A 97 -7.00 -7.64 2.79
C HIS A 97 -6.75 -6.37 1.97
N GLY A 98 -5.99 -6.54 0.89
CA GLY A 98 -5.68 -5.44 -0.01
C GLY A 98 -6.80 -5.18 -1.00
N ARG A 99 -6.82 -3.97 -1.56
CA ARG A 99 -7.62 -3.60 -2.73
C ARG A 99 -6.70 -2.96 -3.74
N TYR A 100 -6.92 -3.29 -4.99
CA TYR A 100 -6.27 -2.61 -6.11
C TYR A 100 -7.32 -1.94 -6.97
N THR A 101 -7.15 -0.67 -7.24
CA THR A 101 -8.03 0.10 -8.13
C THR A 101 -7.22 1.06 -8.99
N PRO A 102 -7.52 1.15 -10.29
CA PRO A 102 -7.00 2.21 -11.15
C PRO A 102 -7.80 3.51 -11.05
N CYS A 103 -8.85 3.59 -10.20
CA CYS A 103 -9.61 4.81 -10.00
C CYS A 103 -8.84 5.82 -9.15
N ASP A 104 -8.90 7.09 -9.52
CA ASP A 104 -8.31 8.20 -8.74
C ASP A 104 -8.96 8.36 -7.36
N HIS A 105 -10.24 8.00 -7.24
CA HIS A 105 -10.98 7.99 -5.98
C HIS A 105 -10.74 6.66 -5.23
N HIS A 106 -9.56 6.51 -4.66
CA HIS A 106 -9.17 5.27 -3.97
C HIS A 106 -9.91 5.01 -2.64
N ASP A 107 -10.54 6.03 -2.04
CA ASP A 107 -11.34 5.89 -0.81
C ASP A 107 -12.67 5.19 -1.07
N GLN A 108 -13.32 5.51 -2.20
CA GLN A 108 -14.58 4.91 -2.65
C GLN A 108 -14.52 4.61 -4.14
N PRO A 109 -13.75 3.62 -4.56
CA PRO A 109 -13.61 3.30 -5.97
C PRO A 109 -14.89 2.62 -6.49
N HIS A 110 -15.31 2.97 -7.71
CA HIS A 110 -16.45 2.34 -8.37
C HIS A 110 -16.21 0.85 -8.65
N PHE A 111 -14.95 0.48 -8.84
CA PHE A 111 -14.55 -0.91 -8.99
C PHE A 111 -13.14 -1.13 -8.43
N TYR A 112 -12.94 -2.30 -7.88
CA TYR A 112 -11.65 -2.70 -7.33
C TYR A 112 -11.49 -4.22 -7.33
N MET A 113 -10.25 -4.65 -7.33
CA MET A 113 -9.91 -6.04 -7.08
C MET A 113 -9.67 -6.22 -5.59
N GLN A 114 -10.48 -7.04 -4.96
CA GLN A 114 -10.27 -7.44 -3.57
C GLN A 114 -9.22 -8.54 -3.52
N LEU A 115 -8.13 -8.27 -2.81
CA LEU A 115 -6.98 -9.15 -2.67
C LEU A 115 -6.99 -9.76 -1.26
N THR A 116 -6.90 -11.06 -1.15
CA THR A 116 -6.76 -11.71 0.17
C THR A 116 -5.40 -11.45 0.76
N ARG A 117 -4.36 -11.62 -0.04
CA ARG A 117 -2.97 -11.34 0.29
C ARG A 117 -2.27 -10.80 -0.93
N ALA A 118 -1.35 -9.87 -0.72
CA ALA A 118 -0.53 -9.34 -1.79
C ALA A 118 0.92 -9.17 -1.32
N LYS A 119 1.84 -9.43 -2.25
CA LYS A 119 3.25 -9.13 -2.11
C LYS A 119 3.62 -8.07 -3.15
N VAL A 120 3.88 -6.88 -2.67
CA VAL A 120 4.31 -5.75 -3.52
C VAL A 120 5.82 -5.67 -3.50
N ARG A 121 6.41 -5.67 -4.67
CA ARG A 121 7.80 -5.31 -4.90
C ARG A 121 7.84 -3.96 -5.60
N PRO A 122 8.16 -2.87 -4.89
CA PRO A 122 8.17 -1.54 -5.47
C PRO A 122 8.98 -1.48 -6.77
N LYS A 123 8.44 -0.80 -7.77
CA LYS A 123 9.05 -0.64 -9.11
C LYS A 123 9.27 -1.95 -9.91
N LYS A 124 8.78 -3.09 -9.44
CA LYS A 124 8.91 -4.38 -10.14
C LYS A 124 7.57 -5.00 -10.47
N ASN A 125 6.87 -5.48 -9.47
CA ASN A 125 5.60 -6.17 -9.65
C ASN A 125 4.79 -6.29 -8.36
N VAL A 126 3.50 -6.60 -8.52
CA VAL A 126 2.64 -7.09 -7.44
C VAL A 126 2.26 -8.53 -7.77
N VAL A 127 2.42 -9.40 -6.80
CA VAL A 127 1.93 -10.78 -6.85
C VAL A 127 0.84 -10.92 -5.79
N THR A 128 -0.32 -11.39 -6.19
CA THR A 128 -1.43 -11.58 -5.25
C THR A 128 -1.77 -13.05 -5.09
N GLY A 129 -2.36 -13.39 -3.95
CA GLY A 129 -3.10 -14.64 -3.79
C GLY A 129 -4.50 -14.52 -4.42
N PRO A 130 -5.45 -15.35 -3.97
CA PRO A 130 -6.81 -15.31 -4.48
C PRO A 130 -7.40 -13.90 -4.42
N ALA A 131 -7.95 -13.47 -5.55
CA ALA A 131 -8.54 -12.17 -5.71
C ALA A 131 -9.83 -12.25 -6.52
N TYR A 132 -10.73 -11.31 -6.30
CA TYR A 132 -12.00 -11.21 -7.02
C TYR A 132 -12.34 -9.75 -7.30
N LEU A 133 -13.09 -9.55 -8.38
CA LEU A 133 -13.52 -8.22 -8.80
C LEU A 133 -14.78 -7.82 -8.04
N VAL A 134 -14.79 -6.58 -7.56
CA VAL A 134 -15.94 -5.94 -6.94
C VAL A 134 -16.28 -4.69 -7.74
N VAL A 135 -17.54 -4.52 -8.09
CA VAL A 135 -18.07 -3.36 -8.81
C VAL A 135 -19.24 -2.80 -8.01
N GLU A 136 -19.17 -1.52 -7.64
CA GLU A 136 -20.17 -0.85 -6.80
C GLU A 136 -20.55 -1.67 -5.55
N ASP A 137 -19.52 -2.17 -4.85
CA ASP A 137 -19.62 -3.01 -3.65
C ASP A 137 -20.30 -4.38 -3.87
N VAL A 138 -20.58 -4.75 -5.12
CA VAL A 138 -21.12 -6.08 -5.46
C VAL A 138 -19.95 -6.97 -5.92
N PRO A 139 -19.66 -8.07 -5.20
CA PRO A 139 -18.65 -9.03 -5.64
C PRO A 139 -19.13 -9.79 -6.86
N LEU A 140 -18.35 -9.76 -7.92
CA LEU A 140 -18.61 -10.54 -9.11
C LEU A 140 -18.03 -11.96 -8.98
N PRO A 141 -18.64 -12.97 -9.62
CA PRO A 141 -18.14 -14.35 -9.61
C PRO A 141 -16.88 -14.53 -10.49
N LEU A 142 -16.09 -13.48 -10.61
CA LEU A 142 -14.84 -13.45 -11.35
C LEU A 142 -13.70 -13.49 -10.32
N ALA A 143 -13.24 -14.71 -10.00
CA ALA A 143 -12.17 -14.93 -9.05
C ALA A 143 -11.08 -15.76 -9.69
N ASP A 144 -9.84 -15.31 -9.51
CA ASP A 144 -8.66 -16.05 -9.90
C ASP A 144 -7.81 -16.42 -8.69
N PRO A 145 -7.12 -17.57 -8.72
CA PRO A 145 -6.31 -18.01 -7.59
C PRO A 145 -5.08 -17.14 -7.37
N PHE A 146 -4.61 -16.42 -8.37
CA PHE A 146 -3.50 -15.48 -8.25
C PHE A 146 -3.50 -14.48 -9.41
N PHE A 147 -3.02 -13.27 -9.15
CA PHE A 147 -2.73 -12.26 -10.18
C PHE A 147 -1.29 -11.80 -10.10
N PHE A 148 -0.75 -11.45 -11.25
CA PHE A 148 0.57 -10.89 -11.40
C PHE A 148 0.48 -9.59 -12.19
N PHE A 149 0.87 -8.48 -11.54
CA PHE A 149 0.90 -7.15 -12.17
C PHE A 149 2.35 -6.67 -12.28
N PRO A 150 2.95 -6.67 -13.46
CA PRO A 150 4.23 -6.03 -13.68
C PRO A 150 4.06 -4.50 -13.70
N PHE A 151 4.98 -3.78 -13.08
CA PHE A 151 5.01 -2.30 -13.14
C PHE A 151 5.90 -1.77 -14.27
N SER A 152 6.34 -2.58 -15.20
CA SER A 152 7.14 -2.09 -16.32
C SER A 152 6.27 -1.25 -17.26
N SER A 153 6.66 -0.01 -17.44
CA SER A 153 5.98 0.97 -18.29
C SER A 153 6.01 0.65 -19.81
N ARG A 154 6.43 -0.55 -20.19
CA ARG A 154 6.56 -0.97 -21.59
C ARG A 154 5.68 -2.16 -21.98
N ASP A 155 5.05 -2.83 -21.04
CA ASP A 155 4.19 -3.98 -21.36
C ASP A 155 2.75 -3.59 -21.13
N SER A 156 2.08 -3.17 -22.21
CA SER A 156 0.63 -3.16 -22.23
C SER A 156 0.19 -4.61 -22.15
N SER A 157 -0.36 -5.04 -21.01
CA SER A 157 -1.03 -6.31 -20.89
C SER A 157 -2.30 -6.27 -21.74
N GLY A 158 -2.16 -6.63 -23.01
CA GLY A 158 -3.29 -6.88 -23.90
C GLY A 158 -3.82 -8.28 -23.64
N PHE A 159 -5.10 -8.41 -23.36
CA PHE A 159 -5.79 -9.66 -23.47
C PHE A 159 -5.86 -9.99 -24.96
N ILE A 160 -5.01 -10.89 -25.43
CA ILE A 160 -5.01 -11.34 -26.83
C ILE A 160 -6.15 -12.33 -26.96
N MET A 161 -7.27 -11.91 -27.53
CA MET A 161 -8.29 -12.84 -27.96
C MET A 161 -7.75 -13.66 -29.14
N PRO A 162 -7.83 -14.99 -29.10
CA PRO A 162 -7.49 -15.79 -30.26
C PRO A 162 -8.44 -15.46 -31.42
N THR A 163 -7.91 -14.94 -32.49
CA THR A 163 -8.64 -14.78 -33.75
C THR A 163 -8.61 -16.11 -34.48
N TYR A 164 -9.77 -16.73 -34.62
CA TYR A 164 -9.93 -17.83 -35.57
C TYR A 164 -9.99 -17.25 -36.97
N MET A 165 -9.04 -17.62 -37.82
CA MET A 165 -9.14 -17.39 -39.27
C MET A 165 -9.81 -18.63 -39.87
N ASP A 166 -10.92 -18.39 -40.58
CA ASP A 166 -11.52 -19.33 -41.50
C ASP A 166 -10.70 -19.42 -42.81
#